data_b98af55350c8c219748f62df6319f4f6
#
_entry.id   b98af55350c8c219748f62df6319f4f6
#
_cell.length_a   1.000
_cell.length_b   1.000
_cell.length_c   1.000
_cell.angle_alpha   90.00
_cell.angle_beta   90.00
_cell.angle_gamma   90.00
#
_symmetry.space_group_name_H-M   'P 1'
#
loop_
_entity.id
_entity.type
_entity.pdbx_description
1 polymer ?
#
loop_
_entity_poly.entity_id
_entity_poly.type
_entity_poly.pdbx_seq_one_letter_code
_entity_poly.pdbx_strand_id
1 'polypeptide(L)'
;MAASASSWRFPRAFWTANAAELCERAAYYGTFIALRTYLLRVVGLDDVQAGFVAGLFGALIYLFPFFTGAISDRLGFRHSLILAFGLLAAGYGALGRFHTMGPVSLSLLLVVLGGAFVKPVISGTASKSSNEANRARAFSIFYMIVNI
;
A
#
# COMPACT_ATOMS: atom_id res chain seq x y z
N MET A 1 -21.20 25.93 26.55
CA MET A 1 -20.54 25.34 25.39
C MET A 1 -20.75 23.84 25.45
N ALA A 2 -21.71 23.30 24.72
CA ALA A 2 -21.96 21.86 24.66
C ALA A 2 -20.80 21.21 23.89
N ALA A 3 -20.02 20.36 24.56
CA ALA A 3 -19.06 19.49 23.92
C ALA A 3 -19.82 18.65 22.89
N SER A 4 -19.63 18.92 21.61
CA SER A 4 -20.22 18.11 20.54
C SER A 4 -19.71 16.70 20.73
N ALA A 5 -20.62 15.80 21.09
CA ALA A 5 -20.31 14.39 21.27
C ALA A 5 -19.62 13.89 20.00
N SER A 6 -18.32 13.61 20.12
CA SER A 6 -17.49 13.17 19.02
C SER A 6 -18.03 11.82 18.53
N SER A 7 -18.79 11.85 17.45
CA SER A 7 -19.41 10.64 16.92
C SER A 7 -18.37 9.72 16.30
N TRP A 8 -18.40 8.43 16.66
CA TRP A 8 -17.67 7.35 15.98
C TRP A 8 -18.26 6.99 14.60
N ARG A 9 -19.20 7.79 14.12
CA ARG A 9 -19.88 7.56 12.85
C ARG A 9 -19.06 8.14 11.71
N PHE A 10 -18.32 7.28 11.03
CA PHE A 10 -17.67 7.62 9.78
C PHE A 10 -18.48 7.10 8.58
N PRO A 11 -18.40 7.75 7.41
CA PRO A 11 -19.06 7.29 6.21
C PRO A 11 -18.52 5.93 5.75
N ARG A 12 -19.31 5.18 4.97
CA ARG A 12 -18.90 3.85 4.46
C ARG A 12 -17.57 3.90 3.71
N ALA A 13 -17.31 4.98 2.96
CA ALA A 13 -16.06 5.17 2.24
C ALA A 13 -14.83 5.14 3.16
N PHE A 14 -14.93 5.66 4.39
CA PHE A 14 -13.86 5.59 5.38
C PHE A 14 -13.52 4.14 5.76
N TRP A 15 -14.53 3.33 6.07
CA TRP A 15 -14.34 1.95 6.49
C TRP A 15 -13.83 1.06 5.35
N THR A 16 -14.38 1.23 4.13
CA THR A 16 -13.90 0.48 2.96
C THR A 16 -12.46 0.84 2.60
N ALA A 17 -12.08 2.11 2.71
CA ALA A 17 -10.72 2.55 2.49
C ALA A 17 -9.75 1.94 3.51
N ASN A 18 -10.10 1.98 4.79
CA ASN A 18 -9.26 1.38 5.85
C ASN A 18 -9.18 -0.15 5.74
N ALA A 19 -10.24 -0.83 5.34
CA ALA A 19 -10.20 -2.27 5.07
C ALA A 19 -9.28 -2.60 3.87
N ALA A 20 -9.32 -1.79 2.83
CA ALA A 20 -8.43 -1.93 1.68
C ALA A 20 -6.95 -1.73 2.07
N GLU A 21 -6.66 -0.73 2.93
CA GLU A 21 -5.31 -0.52 3.49
C GLU A 21 -4.85 -1.73 4.29
N LEU A 22 -5.70 -2.26 5.18
CA LEU A 22 -5.36 -3.44 5.98
C LEU A 22 -4.99 -4.64 5.11
N CYS A 23 -5.78 -4.92 4.07
CA CYS A 23 -5.50 -6.00 3.13
C CYS A 23 -4.19 -5.78 2.38
N GLU A 24 -3.94 -4.55 1.93
CA GLU A 24 -2.71 -4.19 1.24
C GLU A 24 -1.49 -4.31 2.17
N ARG A 25 -1.59 -3.82 3.40
CA ARG A 25 -0.51 -3.97 4.41
C ARG A 25 -0.21 -5.43 4.71
N ALA A 26 -1.23 -6.25 4.93
CA ALA A 26 -1.05 -7.69 5.16
C ALA A 26 -0.32 -8.37 3.99
N ALA A 27 -0.70 -8.08 2.75
CA ALA A 27 -0.03 -8.59 1.55
C ALA A 27 1.43 -8.10 1.45
N TYR A 28 1.65 -6.81 1.71
CA TYR A 28 2.99 -6.22 1.66
C TYR A 28 3.92 -6.85 2.71
N TYR A 29 3.52 -6.87 3.99
CA TYR A 29 4.37 -7.42 5.04
C TYR A 29 4.60 -8.92 4.88
N GLY A 30 3.56 -9.67 4.49
CA GLY A 30 3.71 -11.09 4.18
C GLY A 30 4.71 -11.34 3.06
N THR A 31 4.65 -10.55 1.99
CA THR A 31 5.61 -10.64 0.88
C THR A 31 6.99 -10.19 1.31
N PHE A 32 7.13 -9.07 2.03
CA PHE A 32 8.42 -8.51 2.43
C PHE A 32 9.21 -9.47 3.32
N ILE A 33 8.54 -10.13 4.28
CA ILE A 33 9.16 -11.14 5.15
C ILE A 33 9.67 -12.34 4.33
N ALA A 34 8.89 -12.80 3.35
CA ALA A 34 9.23 -13.96 2.53
C ALA A 34 10.20 -13.63 1.38
N LEU A 35 10.28 -12.36 0.96
CA LEU A 35 10.94 -11.94 -0.28
C LEU A 35 12.41 -12.39 -0.34
N ARG A 36 13.19 -12.14 0.70
CA ARG A 36 14.61 -12.53 0.70
C ARG A 36 14.77 -14.04 0.54
N THR A 37 14.00 -14.84 1.24
CA THR A 37 14.03 -16.29 1.13
C THR A 37 13.60 -16.76 -0.26
N TYR A 38 12.60 -16.13 -0.85
CA TYR A 38 12.16 -16.40 -2.22
C TYR A 38 13.26 -16.09 -3.24
N LEU A 39 13.91 -14.93 -3.13
CA LEU A 39 15.00 -14.52 -4.03
C LEU A 39 16.20 -15.48 -3.95
N LEU A 40 16.55 -15.95 -2.75
CA LEU A 40 17.65 -16.91 -2.54
C LEU A 40 17.29 -18.31 -3.05
N ARG A 41 16.13 -18.86 -2.66
CA ARG A 41 15.81 -20.28 -2.86
C ARG A 41 15.10 -20.58 -4.17
N VAL A 42 14.31 -19.63 -4.68
CA VAL A 42 13.47 -19.83 -5.87
C VAL A 42 14.08 -19.16 -7.09
N VAL A 43 14.55 -17.92 -6.95
CA VAL A 43 15.18 -17.17 -8.05
C VAL A 43 16.66 -17.56 -8.20
N GLY A 44 17.30 -18.04 -7.13
CA GLY A 44 18.70 -18.49 -7.15
C GLY A 44 19.73 -17.36 -7.06
N LEU A 45 19.37 -16.22 -6.46
CA LEU A 45 20.30 -15.12 -6.23
C LEU A 45 21.24 -15.43 -5.07
N ASP A 46 22.42 -14.82 -5.07
CA ASP A 46 23.29 -14.80 -3.90
C ASP A 46 22.75 -13.85 -2.80
N ASP A 47 23.35 -13.92 -1.61
CA ASP A 47 22.94 -13.16 -0.43
C ASP A 47 23.01 -11.65 -0.64
N VAL A 48 24.02 -11.16 -1.35
CA VAL A 48 24.23 -9.73 -1.62
C VAL A 48 23.18 -9.22 -2.60
N GLN A 49 22.96 -9.95 -3.68
CA GLN A 49 21.95 -9.62 -4.70
C GLN A 49 20.53 -9.63 -4.11
N ALA A 50 20.20 -10.68 -3.35
CA ALA A 50 18.89 -10.79 -2.70
C ALA A 50 18.67 -9.66 -1.69
N GLY A 51 19.68 -9.30 -0.91
CA GLY A 51 19.64 -8.17 0.01
C GLY A 51 19.47 -6.84 -0.71
N PHE A 52 20.16 -6.62 -1.82
CA PHE A 52 20.05 -5.42 -2.63
C PHE A 52 18.63 -5.27 -3.23
N VAL A 53 18.09 -6.33 -3.83
CA VAL A 53 16.75 -6.33 -4.42
C VAL A 53 15.67 -6.09 -3.36
N ALA A 54 15.76 -6.76 -2.21
CA ALA A 54 14.81 -6.56 -1.10
C ALA A 54 14.90 -5.13 -0.52
N GLY A 55 16.12 -4.61 -0.36
CA GLY A 55 16.35 -3.23 0.09
C GLY A 55 15.81 -2.19 -0.89
N LEU A 56 16.06 -2.39 -2.19
CA LEU A 56 15.56 -1.53 -3.25
C LEU A 56 14.02 -1.54 -3.29
N PHE A 57 13.41 -2.72 -3.22
CA PHE A 57 11.95 -2.88 -3.13
C PHE A 57 11.38 -2.09 -1.95
N GLY A 58 11.97 -2.23 -0.75
CA GLY A 58 11.57 -1.49 0.44
C GLY A 58 11.73 0.03 0.28
N ALA A 59 12.85 0.49 -0.29
CA ALA A 59 13.09 1.92 -0.53
C ALA A 59 12.09 2.53 -1.52
N LEU A 60 11.83 1.86 -2.63
CA LEU A 60 10.95 2.35 -3.69
C LEU A 60 9.49 2.50 -3.23
N ILE A 61 8.98 1.58 -2.40
CA ILE A 61 7.60 1.65 -1.90
C ILE A 61 7.36 2.86 -0.98
N TYR A 62 8.41 3.43 -0.40
CA TYR A 62 8.33 4.68 0.37
C TYR A 62 8.61 5.92 -0.47
N LEU A 63 9.41 5.79 -1.53
CA LEU A 63 9.75 6.90 -2.41
C LEU A 63 8.62 7.24 -3.40
N PHE A 64 8.01 6.24 -4.03
CA PHE A 64 7.03 6.43 -5.10
C PHE A 64 5.74 7.16 -4.69
N PRO A 65 5.23 7.09 -3.44
CA PRO A 65 4.06 7.85 -3.01
C PRO A 65 4.17 9.37 -3.21
N PHE A 66 5.37 9.93 -3.23
CA PHE A 66 5.57 11.35 -3.55
C PHE A 66 5.09 11.71 -4.96
N PHE A 67 5.31 10.82 -5.91
CA PHE A 67 4.90 11.02 -7.31
C PHE A 67 3.45 10.61 -7.53
N THR A 68 3.04 9.47 -6.98
CA THR A 68 1.69 8.93 -7.18
C THR A 68 0.62 9.75 -6.47
N GLY A 69 0.94 10.49 -5.42
CA GLY A 69 0.03 11.41 -4.76
C GLY A 69 -0.53 12.46 -5.72
N ALA A 70 0.36 13.18 -6.42
CA ALA A 70 -0.04 14.19 -7.40
C ALA A 70 -0.84 13.61 -8.58
N ILE A 71 -0.51 12.38 -9.00
CA ILE A 71 -1.25 11.66 -10.04
C ILE A 71 -2.64 11.26 -9.53
N SER A 72 -2.73 10.76 -8.29
CA SER A 72 -4.00 10.37 -7.67
C SER A 72 -4.97 11.53 -7.51
N ASP A 73 -4.47 12.73 -7.24
CA ASP A 73 -5.30 13.93 -7.14
C ASP A 73 -5.94 14.30 -8.49
N ARG A 74 -5.25 14.04 -9.59
CA ARG A 74 -5.76 14.27 -10.95
C ARG A 74 -6.70 13.18 -11.45
N LEU A 75 -6.38 11.91 -11.18
CA LEU A 75 -7.18 10.75 -11.60
C LEU A 75 -8.46 10.58 -10.76
N GLY A 76 -8.46 11.12 -9.54
CA GLY A 76 -9.48 10.89 -8.55
C GLY A 76 -9.31 9.56 -7.81
N PHE A 77 -9.76 9.53 -6.56
CA PHE A 77 -9.49 8.44 -5.61
C PHE A 77 -10.01 7.07 -6.07
N ARG A 78 -11.18 7.03 -6.72
CA ARG A 78 -11.76 5.77 -7.20
C ARG A 78 -10.89 5.12 -8.28
N HIS A 79 -10.48 5.88 -9.30
CA HIS A 79 -9.68 5.35 -10.40
C HIS A 79 -8.27 4.98 -9.93
N SER A 80 -7.70 5.78 -9.03
CA SER A 80 -6.40 5.47 -8.41
C SER A 80 -6.42 4.17 -7.63
N LEU A 81 -7.48 3.86 -6.86
CA LEU A 81 -7.61 2.58 -6.16
C LEU A 81 -7.79 1.40 -7.13
N ILE A 82 -8.60 1.55 -8.18
CA ILE A 82 -8.77 0.50 -9.19
C ILE A 82 -7.44 0.19 -9.86
N LEU A 83 -6.69 1.23 -10.25
CA LEU A 83 -5.35 1.09 -10.82
C LEU A 83 -4.39 0.41 -9.82
N ALA A 84 -4.37 0.88 -8.57
CA ALA A 84 -3.52 0.35 -7.52
C ALA A 84 -3.73 -1.15 -7.31
N PHE A 85 -4.97 -1.56 -7.09
CA PHE A 85 -5.29 -2.98 -6.86
C PHE A 85 -5.12 -3.84 -8.12
N GLY A 86 -5.32 -3.28 -9.32
CA GLY A 86 -4.99 -3.95 -10.57
C GLY A 86 -3.49 -4.24 -10.70
N LEU A 87 -2.65 -3.25 -10.39
CA LEU A 87 -1.19 -3.40 -10.37
C LEU A 87 -0.72 -4.39 -9.30
N LEU A 88 -1.30 -4.33 -8.09
CA LEU A 88 -0.99 -5.28 -7.01
C LEU A 88 -1.37 -6.71 -7.38
N ALA A 89 -2.57 -6.91 -7.92
CA ALA A 89 -3.03 -8.24 -8.35
C ALA A 89 -2.13 -8.82 -9.46
N ALA A 90 -1.78 -8.01 -10.47
CA ALA A 90 -0.85 -8.40 -11.52
C ALA A 90 0.55 -8.70 -10.98
N GLY A 91 1.07 -7.84 -10.09
CA GLY A 91 2.40 -7.99 -9.49
C GLY A 91 2.51 -9.23 -8.62
N TYR A 92 1.60 -9.42 -7.67
CA TYR A 92 1.60 -10.62 -6.80
C TYR A 92 1.30 -11.90 -7.58
N GLY A 93 0.36 -11.85 -8.55
CA GLY A 93 0.09 -12.99 -9.43
C GLY A 93 1.29 -13.40 -10.26
N ALA A 94 2.03 -12.41 -10.78
CA ALA A 94 3.26 -12.65 -11.53
C ALA A 94 4.41 -13.20 -10.67
N LEU A 95 4.56 -12.71 -9.41
CA LEU A 95 5.52 -13.26 -8.45
C LEU A 95 5.26 -14.74 -8.16
N GLY A 96 4.01 -15.17 -8.08
CA GLY A 96 3.66 -16.58 -7.90
C GLY A 96 3.90 -17.46 -9.13
N ARG A 97 4.06 -16.86 -10.33
CA ARG A 97 4.18 -17.59 -11.59
C ARG A 97 5.59 -17.66 -12.15
N PHE A 98 6.38 -16.59 -11.95
CA PHE A 98 7.71 -16.46 -12.53
C PHE A 98 8.81 -16.64 -11.49
N HIS A 99 9.91 -17.28 -11.91
CA HIS A 99 11.02 -17.65 -11.01
C HIS A 99 12.38 -17.16 -11.52
N THR A 100 12.40 -16.38 -12.60
CA THR A 100 13.61 -15.79 -13.17
C THR A 100 13.69 -14.30 -12.86
N MET A 101 14.90 -13.76 -12.70
CA MET A 101 15.14 -12.40 -12.19
C MET A 101 14.40 -11.31 -12.99
N GLY A 102 14.39 -11.38 -14.33
CA GLY A 102 13.76 -10.35 -15.17
C GLY A 102 12.26 -10.18 -14.88
N PRO A 103 11.42 -11.22 -15.06
CA PRO A 103 10.00 -11.17 -14.72
C PRO A 103 9.73 -10.89 -13.23
N VAL A 104 10.57 -11.39 -12.32
CA VAL A 104 10.42 -11.10 -10.87
C VAL A 104 10.64 -9.63 -10.58
N SER A 105 11.66 -9.01 -11.18
CA SER A 105 11.90 -7.55 -11.02
C SER A 105 10.73 -6.72 -11.53
N LEU A 106 10.16 -7.08 -12.68
CA LEU A 106 8.97 -6.41 -13.20
C LEU A 106 7.77 -6.61 -12.27
N SER A 107 7.58 -7.80 -11.73
CA SER A 107 6.52 -8.10 -10.76
C SER A 107 6.66 -7.26 -9.49
N LEU A 108 7.86 -7.14 -8.94
CA LEU A 108 8.15 -6.29 -7.79
C LEU A 108 7.89 -4.81 -8.08
N LEU A 109 8.24 -4.34 -9.28
CA LEU A 109 7.95 -2.98 -9.71
C LEU A 109 6.43 -2.71 -9.78
N LEU A 110 5.64 -3.66 -10.29
CA LEU A 110 4.17 -3.56 -10.30
C LEU A 110 3.61 -3.48 -8.87
N VAL A 111 4.14 -4.27 -7.93
CA VAL A 111 3.74 -4.22 -6.52
C VAL A 111 4.10 -2.86 -5.91
N VAL A 112 5.31 -2.36 -6.16
CA VAL A 112 5.74 -1.03 -5.69
C VAL A 112 4.81 0.07 -6.20
N LEU A 113 4.54 0.09 -7.49
CA LEU A 113 3.66 1.08 -8.11
C LEU A 113 2.24 0.99 -7.55
N GLY A 114 1.69 -0.23 -7.44
CA GLY A 114 0.37 -0.44 -6.86
C GLY A 114 0.27 0.06 -5.42
N GLY A 115 1.18 -0.36 -4.54
CA GLY A 115 1.22 0.06 -3.13
C GLY A 115 1.46 1.56 -2.97
N ALA A 116 2.24 2.18 -3.87
CA ALA A 116 2.48 3.61 -3.87
C ALA A 116 1.21 4.44 -4.14
N PHE A 117 0.27 3.94 -4.96
CA PHE A 117 -1.01 4.60 -5.19
C PHE A 117 -1.98 4.45 -4.00
N VAL A 118 -1.91 3.37 -3.24
CA VAL A 118 -2.83 3.13 -2.11
C VAL A 118 -2.66 4.17 -1.01
N LYS A 119 -1.44 4.42 -0.55
CA LYS A 119 -1.15 5.30 0.60
C LYS A 119 -1.75 6.71 0.49
N PRO A 120 -1.49 7.51 -0.57
CA PRO A 120 -2.03 8.87 -0.65
C PRO A 120 -3.55 8.88 -0.78
N VAL A 121 -4.15 7.89 -1.44
CA VAL A 121 -5.61 7.81 -1.60
C VAL A 121 -6.31 7.51 -0.29
N ILE A 122 -5.79 6.57 0.51
CA ILE A 122 -6.42 6.21 1.78
C ILE A 122 -6.28 7.34 2.80
N SER A 123 -5.09 7.93 2.94
CA SER A 123 -4.90 9.09 3.83
C SER A 123 -5.78 10.29 3.42
N GLY A 124 -5.89 10.56 2.13
CA GLY A 124 -6.79 11.57 1.59
C GLY A 124 -8.27 11.26 1.85
N THR A 125 -8.68 9.99 1.77
CA THR A 125 -10.04 9.55 2.11
C THR A 125 -10.31 9.74 3.61
N ALA A 126 -9.39 9.40 4.49
CA ALA A 126 -9.50 9.62 5.93
C ALA A 126 -9.69 11.11 6.25
N SER A 127 -8.90 11.97 5.60
CA SER A 127 -9.02 13.43 5.74
C SER A 127 -10.37 13.95 5.27
N LYS A 128 -10.83 13.58 4.07
CA LYS A 128 -12.12 14.03 3.50
C LYS A 128 -13.35 13.46 4.21
N SER A 129 -13.20 12.32 4.87
CA SER A 129 -14.27 11.63 5.60
C SER A 129 -14.39 12.09 7.06
N SER A 130 -13.54 13.00 7.51
CA SER A 130 -13.48 13.51 8.87
C SER A 130 -13.77 15.01 8.91
N ASN A 131 -14.33 15.49 10.02
CA ASN A 131 -14.48 16.89 10.36
C ASN A 131 -13.54 17.27 11.53
N GLU A 132 -13.50 18.56 11.91
CA GLU A 132 -12.61 19.02 12.99
C GLU A 132 -12.81 18.25 14.30
N ALA A 133 -14.06 17.88 14.63
CA ALA A 133 -14.38 17.20 15.90
C ALA A 133 -13.92 15.74 15.95
N ASN A 134 -13.80 15.04 14.82
CA ASN A 134 -13.45 13.62 14.75
C ASN A 134 -12.17 13.31 13.96
N ARG A 135 -11.49 14.33 13.43
CA ARG A 135 -10.27 14.17 12.62
C ARG A 135 -9.18 13.40 13.35
N ALA A 136 -8.91 13.75 14.61
CA ALA A 136 -7.91 13.05 15.40
C ALA A 136 -8.19 11.55 15.51
N ARG A 137 -9.47 11.15 15.69
CA ARG A 137 -9.88 9.74 15.74
C ARG A 137 -9.76 9.05 14.39
N ALA A 138 -10.14 9.73 13.29
CA ALA A 138 -10.00 9.19 11.95
C ALA A 138 -8.54 8.82 11.66
N PHE A 139 -7.62 9.72 11.99
CA PHE A 139 -6.19 9.45 11.81
C PHE A 139 -5.64 8.44 12.82
N SER A 140 -6.15 8.37 14.05
CA SER A 140 -5.76 7.31 15.00
C SER A 140 -6.13 5.92 14.48
N ILE A 141 -7.34 5.75 13.92
CA ILE A 141 -7.76 4.49 13.30
C ILE A 141 -6.88 4.17 12.09
N PHE A 142 -6.66 5.14 11.21
CA PHE A 142 -5.81 4.98 10.04
C PHE A 142 -4.38 4.56 10.42
N TYR A 143 -3.74 5.27 11.36
CA TYR A 143 -2.38 4.91 11.79
C TYR A 143 -2.31 3.58 12.54
N MET A 144 -3.35 3.20 13.28
CA MET A 144 -3.43 1.87 13.88
C MET A 144 -3.38 0.80 12.78
N ILE A 145 -4.17 0.95 11.72
CA ILE A 145 -4.24 0.00 10.60
C ILE A 145 -2.93 -0.07 9.81
N VAL A 146 -2.29 1.07 9.57
CA VAL A 146 -1.01 1.12 8.84
C VAL A 146 0.13 0.44 9.59
N ASN A 147 0.03 0.36 10.94
CA ASN A 147 1.10 -0.18 11.80
C ASN A 147 0.81 -1.60 12.33
N ILE A 148 -0.29 -2.23 11.93
CA ILE A 148 -0.56 -3.66 12.20
C ILE A 148 0.25 -4.55 11.27
#